data_38155c8beada8c80f4eba2787b01c62b
#
_entry.id   38155c8beada8c80f4eba2787b01c62b
#
_cell.length_a   1.000
_cell.length_b   1.000
_cell.length_c   1.000
_cell.angle_alpha   90.00
_cell.angle_beta   90.00
_cell.angle_gamma   90.00
#
_symmetry.space_group_name_H-M   'P 1'
#
loop_
_entity.id
_entity.type
_entity.pdbx_description
1 polymer ?
#
loop_
_entity_poly.entity_id
_entity_poly.type
_entity_poly.pdbx_seq_one_letter_code
_entity_poly.pdbx_strand_id
1 'polypeptide(L)'
;MKIVLNKCYGGFSFSAKACEALGLKSRYTIIARNDERLISLMEEYGSEWVSGDLAALVLVDIPDNCTDWEMDEYDGWERIIYVVDGMLYHA
;
A
#
# COMPACT_ATOMS: atom_id res chain seq x y z
N MET A 1 -2.36 -7.55 -10.04
CA MET A 1 -2.35 -7.64 -8.56
C MET A 1 -2.32 -6.24 -7.97
N LYS A 2 -3.22 -5.96 -7.05
CA LYS A 2 -3.29 -4.65 -6.40
C LYS A 2 -2.50 -4.66 -5.10
N ILE A 3 -1.73 -3.60 -4.89
CA ILE A 3 -0.85 -3.44 -3.73
C ILE A 3 -1.00 -2.02 -3.20
N VAL A 4 -1.08 -1.86 -1.89
CA VAL A 4 -1.15 -0.53 -1.25
C VAL A 4 0.25 -0.12 -0.81
N LEU A 5 0.69 1.05 -1.30
CA LEU A 5 1.99 1.63 -0.97
C LEU A 5 1.81 2.97 -0.29
N ASN A 6 2.80 3.35 0.50
CA ASN A 6 2.88 4.69 1.07
C ASN A 6 3.76 5.59 0.19
N LYS A 7 3.21 6.71 -0.27
CA LYS A 7 3.93 7.70 -1.09
C LYS A 7 4.14 9.00 -0.31
N CYS A 8 4.64 8.86 0.92
CA CYS A 8 4.92 9.98 1.79
C CYS A 8 6.13 9.64 2.66
N TYR A 9 6.95 10.62 2.98
CA TYR A 9 8.13 10.41 3.81
C TYR A 9 7.82 10.16 5.29
N GLY A 10 6.56 10.26 5.70
CA GLY A 10 6.14 10.02 7.08
C GLY A 10 5.98 8.56 7.49
N GLY A 11 6.10 7.62 6.54
CA GLY A 11 5.93 6.21 6.80
C GLY A 11 4.50 5.72 6.67
N PHE A 12 4.36 4.40 6.56
CA PHE A 12 3.06 3.76 6.38
C PHE A 12 2.27 3.77 7.69
N SER A 13 1.09 4.34 7.67
CA SER A 13 0.17 4.29 8.80
C SER A 13 -1.27 4.43 8.34
N PHE A 14 -2.21 3.99 9.19
CA PHE A 14 -3.64 4.06 8.93
C PHE A 14 -4.30 5.17 9.73
N SER A 15 -5.41 5.71 9.21
CA SER A 15 -6.28 6.59 9.98
C SER A 15 -6.97 5.80 11.09
N ALA A 16 -7.52 6.51 12.08
CA ALA A 16 -8.30 5.88 13.15
C ALA A 16 -9.52 5.13 12.59
N LYS A 17 -10.18 5.71 11.59
CA LYS A 17 -11.34 5.08 10.93
C LYS A 17 -10.95 3.80 10.21
N ALA A 18 -9.80 3.79 9.52
CA ALA A 18 -9.31 2.60 8.84
C ALA A 18 -8.93 1.51 9.84
N CYS A 19 -8.28 1.86 10.94
CA CYS A 19 -7.96 0.91 12.02
C CYS A 19 -9.22 0.25 12.57
N GLU A 20 -10.25 1.03 12.81
CA GLU A 20 -11.54 0.51 13.30
C GLU A 20 -12.17 -0.45 12.29
N ALA A 21 -12.19 -0.06 11.02
CA ALA A 21 -12.77 -0.89 9.95
C ALA A 21 -12.01 -2.20 9.74
N LEU A 22 -10.68 -2.18 9.93
CA LEU A 22 -9.83 -3.37 9.76
C LEU A 22 -9.65 -4.17 11.05
N GLY A 23 -10.18 -3.69 12.17
CA GLY A 23 -10.03 -4.36 13.47
C GLY A 23 -8.62 -4.30 14.03
N LEU A 24 -7.85 -3.25 13.72
CA LEU A 24 -6.47 -3.10 14.16
C LEU A 24 -6.40 -2.33 15.47
N LYS A 25 -5.47 -2.75 16.35
CA LYS A 25 -5.26 -2.09 17.66
C LYS A 25 -4.37 -0.85 17.56
N SER A 26 -3.57 -0.75 16.50
CA SER A 26 -2.63 0.35 16.31
C SER A 26 -2.59 0.77 14.85
N ARG A 27 -2.44 2.08 14.61
CA ARG A 27 -2.27 2.65 13.27
C ARG A 27 -1.00 2.13 12.56
N TYR A 28 -0.06 1.59 13.31
CA TYR A 28 1.20 1.06 12.78
C TYR A 28 1.20 -0.46 12.68
N THR A 29 0.07 -1.11 12.90
CA THR A 29 -0.03 -2.56 12.75
C THR A 29 0.28 -2.95 11.31
N ILE A 30 1.16 -3.93 11.13
CA ILE A 30 1.55 -4.41 9.80
C ILE A 30 0.55 -5.44 9.33
N ILE A 31 -0.04 -5.19 8.16
CA ILE A 31 -0.86 -6.16 7.44
C ILE A 31 -0.33 -6.29 6.02
N ALA A 32 -0.74 -7.35 5.32
CA ALA A 32 -0.30 -7.55 3.95
C ALA A 32 -0.73 -6.38 3.05
N ARG A 33 0.17 -5.91 2.20
CA ARG A 33 -0.10 -4.78 1.31
C ARG A 33 -1.11 -5.10 0.21
N ASN A 34 -1.39 -6.38 0.00
CA ASN A 34 -2.42 -6.88 -0.91
C ASN A 34 -3.63 -7.46 -0.15
N ASP A 35 -3.79 -7.15 1.11
CA ASP A 35 -4.94 -7.60 1.90
C ASP A 35 -6.23 -7.10 1.24
N GLU A 36 -7.18 -8.02 1.00
CA GLU A 36 -8.42 -7.71 0.30
C GLU A 36 -9.28 -6.67 1.02
N ARG A 37 -9.29 -6.68 2.35
CA ARG A 37 -10.05 -5.70 3.13
C ARG A 37 -9.45 -4.32 3.00
N LEU A 38 -8.12 -4.22 2.99
CA LEU A 38 -7.41 -2.95 2.80
C LEU A 38 -7.68 -2.41 1.39
N ILE A 39 -7.57 -3.24 0.38
CA ILE A 39 -7.85 -2.86 -1.01
C ILE A 39 -9.30 -2.36 -1.14
N SER A 40 -10.26 -3.06 -0.54
CA SER A 40 -11.66 -2.66 -0.57
C SER A 40 -11.89 -1.29 0.06
N LEU A 41 -11.24 -1.00 1.18
CA LEU A 41 -11.32 0.32 1.82
C LEU A 41 -10.73 1.42 0.93
N MET A 42 -9.59 1.15 0.28
CA MET A 42 -8.97 2.10 -0.63
C MET A 42 -9.88 2.40 -1.82
N GLU A 43 -10.52 1.38 -2.39
CA GLU A 43 -11.42 1.55 -3.51
C GLU A 43 -12.72 2.27 -3.14
N GLU A 44 -13.24 2.03 -1.94
CA GLU A 44 -14.49 2.61 -1.47
C GLU A 44 -14.33 4.05 -0.96
N TYR A 45 -13.32 4.29 -0.13
CA TYR A 45 -13.18 5.57 0.58
C TYR A 45 -12.03 6.44 0.09
N GLY A 46 -11.04 5.87 -0.56
CA GLY A 46 -9.90 6.60 -1.10
C GLY A 46 -8.76 6.84 -0.10
N SER A 47 -7.67 7.38 -0.63
CA SER A 47 -6.41 7.57 0.06
C SER A 47 -6.53 8.40 1.35
N GLU A 48 -7.20 9.54 1.28
CA GLU A 48 -7.30 10.46 2.43
C GLU A 48 -8.01 9.83 3.62
N TRP A 49 -9.05 9.04 3.35
CA TRP A 49 -9.82 8.39 4.41
C TRP A 49 -9.02 7.29 5.10
N VAL A 50 -8.22 6.53 4.34
CA VAL A 50 -7.49 5.37 4.85
C VAL A 50 -6.13 5.75 5.45
N SER A 51 -5.49 6.80 4.94
CA SER A 51 -4.13 7.19 5.34
C SER A 51 -4.08 7.83 6.73
N GLY A 52 -3.06 7.49 7.50
CA GLY A 52 -2.70 8.21 8.72
C GLY A 52 -2.18 9.61 8.40
N ASP A 53 -1.97 10.43 9.44
CA ASP A 53 -1.64 11.85 9.30
C ASP A 53 -0.37 12.13 8.51
N LEU A 54 0.63 11.25 8.63
CA LEU A 54 1.91 11.39 7.95
C LEU A 54 2.10 10.36 6.85
N ALA A 55 1.00 9.82 6.33
CA ALA A 55 1.02 8.84 5.27
C ALA A 55 0.21 9.33 4.05
N ALA A 56 0.53 8.79 2.90
CA ALA A 56 -0.25 8.97 1.68
C ALA A 56 -0.34 7.61 0.99
N LEU A 57 -1.34 6.83 1.38
CA LEU A 57 -1.52 5.49 0.86
C LEU A 57 -2.14 5.55 -0.54
N VAL A 58 -1.54 4.80 -1.46
CA VAL A 58 -2.02 4.73 -2.84
C VAL A 58 -2.22 3.27 -3.23
N LEU A 59 -3.18 3.03 -4.11
CA LEU A 59 -3.43 1.70 -4.66
C LEU A 59 -2.71 1.60 -6.01
N VAL A 60 -1.79 0.64 -6.10
CA VAL A 60 -1.00 0.39 -7.29
C VAL A 60 -1.43 -0.95 -7.88
N ASP A 61 -1.62 -1.01 -9.18
CA ASP A 61 -1.97 -2.25 -9.88
C ASP A 61 -0.79 -2.67 -10.75
N ILE A 62 -0.19 -3.82 -10.41
CA ILE A 62 0.89 -4.41 -11.20
C ILE A 62 0.35 -5.61 -12.00
N PRO A 63 0.92 -5.89 -13.20
CA PRO A 63 0.43 -7.00 -14.02
C PRO A 63 0.47 -8.34 -13.29
N ASP A 64 -0.57 -9.15 -13.48
CA ASP A 64 -0.64 -10.48 -12.87
C ASP A 64 0.41 -11.44 -13.43
N ASN A 65 0.93 -11.15 -14.62
CA ASN A 65 1.97 -11.95 -15.25
C ASN A 65 3.40 -11.54 -14.87
N CYS A 66 3.58 -10.70 -13.85
CA CYS A 66 4.92 -10.41 -13.36
C CYS A 66 5.54 -11.69 -12.77
N THR A 67 6.82 -11.91 -13.06
CA THR A 67 7.54 -13.11 -12.62
C THR A 67 8.23 -12.92 -11.28
N ASP A 68 8.45 -11.67 -10.89
CA ASP A 68 9.08 -11.32 -9.62
C ASP A 68 8.72 -9.88 -9.25
N TRP A 69 8.65 -9.61 -7.97
CA TRP A 69 8.45 -8.25 -7.48
C TRP A 69 9.00 -8.11 -6.06
N GLU A 70 9.44 -6.90 -5.74
CA GLU A 70 9.85 -6.57 -4.37
C GLU A 70 9.51 -5.12 -4.06
N MET A 71 9.36 -4.84 -2.78
CA MET A 71 9.09 -3.48 -2.31
C MET A 71 10.38 -2.84 -1.84
N ASP A 72 10.61 -1.60 -2.27
CA ASP A 72 11.73 -0.78 -1.86
C ASP A 72 11.19 0.44 -1.11
N GLU A 73 11.96 0.97 -0.16
CA GLU A 73 11.50 2.06 0.71
C GLU A 73 12.65 2.99 1.03
N TYR A 74 12.35 4.30 1.02
CA TYR A 74 13.30 5.34 1.44
C TYR A 74 12.54 6.39 2.29
N ASP A 75 12.90 6.49 3.57
CA ASP A 75 12.27 7.41 4.52
C ASP A 75 10.74 7.31 4.56
N GLY A 76 10.20 6.11 4.42
CA GLY A 76 8.77 5.88 4.39
C GLY A 76 8.15 5.90 3.00
N TRP A 77 8.82 6.49 2.01
CA TRP A 77 8.34 6.50 0.62
C TRP A 77 8.61 5.15 -0.02
N GLU A 78 7.55 4.46 -0.45
CA GLU A 78 7.61 3.10 -0.95
C GLU A 78 7.41 3.04 -2.47
N ARG A 79 8.03 2.04 -3.08
CA ARG A 79 7.80 1.71 -4.49
C ARG A 79 7.88 0.20 -4.67
N ILE A 80 7.25 -0.29 -5.73
CA ILE A 80 7.37 -1.68 -6.17
C ILE A 80 8.28 -1.72 -7.39
N ILE A 81 9.21 -2.67 -7.38
CA ILE A 81 10.03 -3.00 -8.55
C ILE A 81 9.56 -4.38 -8.99
N TYR A 82 9.18 -4.53 -10.25
CA TYR A 82 8.65 -5.79 -10.75
C TYR A 82 9.16 -6.11 -12.15
N VAL A 83 9.12 -7.39 -12.50
CA VAL A 83 9.66 -7.90 -13.78
C VAL A 83 8.53 -8.50 -14.60
N VAL A 84 8.42 -8.09 -15.86
CA VAL A 84 7.52 -8.66 -16.86
C VAL A 84 8.33 -8.93 -18.12
N ASP A 85 8.30 -10.16 -18.61
CA ASP A 85 9.03 -10.57 -19.81
C ASP A 85 10.52 -10.19 -19.77
N GLY A 86 11.15 -10.35 -18.62
CA GLY A 86 12.56 -10.04 -18.42
C GLY A 86 12.89 -8.55 -18.28
N MET A 87 11.90 -7.67 -18.34
CA MET A 87 12.08 -6.23 -18.23
C MET A 87 11.69 -5.72 -16.84
N LEU A 88 12.46 -4.77 -16.32
CA LEU A 88 12.27 -4.21 -14.99
C LEU A 88 11.38 -2.97 -15.08
N TYR A 89 10.37 -2.90 -14.20
CA TYR A 89 9.45 -1.77 -14.09
C TYR A 89 9.33 -1.31 -12.65
N HIS A 90 8.87 -0.07 -12.46
CA HIS A 90 8.62 0.53 -11.14
C HIS A 90 7.18 1.02 -11.04
N ALA A 91 6.64 0.97 -9.83
CA ALA A 91 5.34 1.55 -9.53
C ALA A 91 5.33 2.26 -8.17
#